data_2fd17c28cc5c4c72f05537baad555dc1
#
_entry.id   2fd17c28cc5c4c72f05537baad555dc1
#
_cell.length_a   1.000
_cell.length_b   1.000
_cell.length_c   1.000
_cell.angle_alpha   90.00
_cell.angle_beta   90.00
_cell.angle_gamma   90.00
#
_symmetry.space_group_name_H-M   'P 1'
#
loop_
_entity.id
_entity.type
_entity.pdbx_description
1 polymer ?
#
loop_
_entity_poly.entity_id
_entity_poly.type
_entity_poly.pdbx_seq_one_letter_code
_entity_poly.pdbx_strand_id
1 'polypeptide(L)'
;MPDYFFHGYALLIGVGRCAYDPWSLPVTVRDMQALRAILVDPDLCGYPDDHIRLLHDHSATRQAILDGLNWLARQTAADPDSTAVVFYSGHGWREESAGRYYLIPYDVVPFDPAGSALSAEDFTAALRKIQARRLLVLMDCCHAAGMATAKEAPTLPAGFAQTALPKGVAKALKQGAGRAVFSSSTGAQVSWVRPDGSLSLYTYHLIEALQGAGNRPGDTVVRLSDLMNYLGKAVPASAQALGREQTPFFDTATEDFPVALLRGGKGLPAGGWAAVRDEAARQVTRIVQATGDRSVAIGGDVSGSIIITGDQNRVARD
;
A
#
# COMPACT_ATOMS: atom_id res chain seq x y z
N MET A 1 2.74 18.14 23.63
CA MET A 1 1.86 17.88 22.48
C MET A 1 2.46 16.74 21.70
N PRO A 2 1.68 15.83 21.12
CA PRO A 2 2.27 14.84 20.27
C PRO A 2 2.94 15.53 19.08
N ASP A 3 4.23 15.20 18.80
CA ASP A 3 4.93 15.72 17.63
C ASP A 3 4.33 15.01 16.40
N TYR A 4 3.73 15.69 15.48
CA TYR A 4 3.27 15.13 14.22
C TYR A 4 4.34 15.30 13.13
N PHE A 5 4.28 14.46 12.11
CA PHE A 5 5.06 14.64 10.89
C PHE A 5 4.37 15.70 10.01
N PHE A 6 4.37 16.94 10.52
CA PHE A 6 3.59 18.05 9.94
C PHE A 6 3.91 18.37 8.48
N HIS A 7 5.12 18.07 8.02
CA HIS A 7 5.53 18.23 6.64
C HIS A 7 5.24 16.99 5.77
N GLY A 8 4.51 16.01 6.31
CA GLY A 8 4.14 14.78 5.60
C GLY A 8 2.78 14.92 4.92
N TYR A 9 2.72 14.66 3.61
CA TYR A 9 1.49 14.63 2.82
C TYR A 9 1.40 13.33 2.05
N ALA A 10 0.21 12.77 1.89
CA ALA A 10 0.04 11.53 1.15
C ALA A 10 -1.21 11.51 0.26
N LEU A 11 -1.05 10.96 -0.94
CA LEU A 11 -2.15 10.53 -1.81
C LEU A 11 -2.10 9.01 -1.91
N LEU A 12 -3.12 8.35 -1.38
CA LEU A 12 -3.21 6.88 -1.36
C LEU A 12 -4.34 6.43 -2.28
N ILE A 13 -4.01 5.59 -3.25
CA ILE A 13 -4.92 5.14 -4.31
C ILE A 13 -5.00 3.61 -4.26
N GLY A 14 -6.21 3.08 -4.07
CA GLY A 14 -6.49 1.64 -4.07
C GLY A 14 -7.63 1.30 -5.02
N VAL A 15 -7.32 0.84 -6.23
CA VAL A 15 -8.35 0.49 -7.22
C VAL A 15 -8.80 -0.94 -7.01
N GLY A 16 -9.73 -1.14 -6.06
CA GLY A 16 -10.26 -2.45 -5.72
C GLY A 16 -11.44 -2.89 -6.57
N ARG A 17 -12.25 -1.95 -7.04
CA ARG A 17 -13.30 -2.18 -8.01
C ARG A 17 -13.00 -1.47 -9.31
N CYS A 18 -13.34 -2.11 -10.42
CA CYS A 18 -13.42 -1.51 -11.74
C CYS A 18 -14.88 -1.46 -12.19
N ALA A 19 -15.25 -0.50 -13.02
CA ALA A 19 -16.59 -0.46 -13.63
C ALA A 19 -16.87 -1.73 -14.42
N TYR A 20 -15.82 -2.37 -14.96
CA TYR A 20 -15.87 -3.72 -15.49
C TYR A 20 -15.42 -4.70 -14.40
N ASP A 21 -16.38 -5.31 -13.72
CA ASP A 21 -16.17 -6.12 -12.51
C ASP A 21 -15.12 -7.25 -12.64
N PRO A 22 -14.96 -7.95 -13.79
CA PRO A 22 -13.91 -8.97 -13.95
C PRO A 22 -12.48 -8.47 -13.72
N TRP A 23 -12.25 -7.16 -13.74
CA TRP A 23 -10.94 -6.55 -13.42
C TRP A 23 -10.85 -6.00 -11.99
N SER A 24 -11.85 -6.29 -11.17
CA SER A 24 -11.84 -5.88 -9.76
C SER A 24 -10.79 -6.64 -8.95
N LEU A 25 -10.11 -5.93 -8.03
CA LEU A 25 -9.00 -6.44 -7.22
C LEU A 25 -9.13 -5.94 -5.77
N PRO A 26 -10.05 -6.48 -4.97
CA PRO A 26 -10.43 -5.93 -3.67
C PRO A 26 -9.28 -5.80 -2.64
N VAL A 27 -8.17 -6.53 -2.81
CA VAL A 27 -7.01 -6.43 -1.92
C VAL A 27 -6.40 -5.04 -1.91
N THR A 28 -6.43 -4.32 -3.03
CA THR A 28 -5.79 -3.01 -3.18
C THR A 28 -6.40 -1.93 -2.28
N VAL A 29 -7.71 -2.02 -2.00
CA VAL A 29 -8.37 -1.14 -1.03
C VAL A 29 -7.90 -1.46 0.40
N ARG A 30 -7.74 -2.75 0.73
CA ARG A 30 -7.20 -3.16 2.02
C ARG A 30 -5.76 -2.68 2.21
N ASP A 31 -4.94 -2.80 1.18
CA ASP A 31 -3.56 -2.28 1.15
C ASP A 31 -3.53 -0.80 1.47
N MET A 32 -4.32 -0.02 0.75
CA MET A 32 -4.42 1.43 0.91
C MET A 32 -4.92 1.82 2.32
N GLN A 33 -5.96 1.14 2.81
CA GLN A 33 -6.54 1.41 4.13
C GLN A 33 -5.57 1.05 5.27
N ALA A 34 -4.88 -0.08 5.16
CA ALA A 34 -3.88 -0.50 6.13
C ALA A 34 -2.69 0.48 6.16
N LEU A 35 -2.21 0.92 4.99
CA LEU A 35 -1.16 1.93 4.91
C LEU A 35 -1.61 3.26 5.54
N ARG A 36 -2.84 3.73 5.25
CA ARG A 36 -3.38 4.93 5.90
C ARG A 36 -3.38 4.80 7.42
N ALA A 37 -3.88 3.68 7.94
CA ALA A 37 -3.97 3.47 9.39
C ALA A 37 -2.61 3.65 10.07
N ILE A 38 -1.52 3.15 9.48
CA ILE A 38 -0.16 3.30 10.01
C ILE A 38 0.35 4.74 9.86
N LEU A 39 0.05 5.40 8.74
CA LEU A 39 0.53 6.76 8.52
C LEU A 39 -0.09 7.77 9.48
N VAL A 40 -1.40 7.66 9.77
CA VAL A 40 -2.09 8.60 10.68
C VAL A 40 -1.89 8.27 12.16
N ASP A 41 -1.43 7.06 12.48
CA ASP A 41 -1.27 6.64 13.87
C ASP A 41 -0.27 7.56 14.58
N PRO A 42 -0.72 8.29 15.63
CA PRO A 42 0.14 9.20 16.36
C PRO A 42 1.25 8.47 17.14
N ASP A 43 1.12 7.21 17.41
CA ASP A 43 2.13 6.38 18.06
C ASP A 43 3.10 5.69 17.06
N LEU A 44 2.91 5.90 15.75
CA LEU A 44 3.74 5.36 14.66
C LEU A 44 4.26 6.48 13.74
N CYS A 45 3.67 6.65 12.57
CA CYS A 45 4.17 7.56 11.54
C CYS A 45 3.81 9.03 11.77
N GLY A 46 2.68 9.30 12.44
CA GLY A 46 2.30 10.63 12.91
C GLY A 46 1.92 11.64 11.83
N TYR A 47 1.47 11.22 10.65
CA TYR A 47 0.92 12.14 9.65
C TYR A 47 -0.37 12.77 10.16
N PRO A 48 -0.60 14.09 9.98
CA PRO A 48 -1.91 14.68 10.21
C PRO A 48 -2.95 14.06 9.29
N ASP A 49 -4.16 13.77 9.80
CA ASP A 49 -5.20 13.08 9.02
C ASP A 49 -5.67 13.90 7.80
N ASP A 50 -5.74 15.22 7.94
CA ASP A 50 -6.10 16.15 6.87
C ASP A 50 -5.00 16.34 5.81
N HIS A 51 -3.79 15.82 6.06
CA HIS A 51 -2.70 15.76 5.08
C HIS A 51 -2.73 14.49 4.21
N ILE A 52 -3.72 13.60 4.41
CA ILE A 52 -3.85 12.36 3.64
C ILE A 52 -5.14 12.37 2.82
N ARG A 53 -5.02 12.20 1.51
CA ARG A 53 -6.14 12.01 0.61
C ARG A 53 -6.23 10.57 0.14
N LEU A 54 -7.45 10.02 0.19
CA LEU A 54 -7.75 8.66 -0.24
C LEU A 54 -8.58 8.67 -1.51
N LEU A 55 -8.24 7.78 -2.43
CA LEU A 55 -9.06 7.45 -3.61
C LEU A 55 -9.18 5.94 -3.72
N HIS A 56 -10.40 5.43 -3.73
CA HIS A 56 -10.62 3.99 -3.87
C HIS A 56 -11.92 3.70 -4.60
N ASP A 57 -11.98 2.53 -5.22
CA ASP A 57 -13.15 2.05 -5.95
C ASP A 57 -13.72 3.13 -6.88
N HIS A 58 -15.02 3.42 -6.81
CA HIS A 58 -15.69 4.40 -7.64
C HIS A 58 -15.14 5.84 -7.53
N SER A 59 -14.40 6.15 -6.47
CA SER A 59 -13.72 7.45 -6.34
C SER A 59 -12.33 7.47 -7.00
N ALA A 60 -11.78 6.31 -7.40
CA ALA A 60 -10.48 6.21 -8.05
C ALA A 60 -10.60 6.24 -9.58
N THR A 61 -11.36 7.20 -10.11
CA THR A 61 -11.44 7.45 -11.56
C THR A 61 -10.15 8.07 -12.08
N ARG A 62 -9.91 7.97 -13.41
CA ARG A 62 -8.77 8.60 -14.05
C ARG A 62 -8.66 10.09 -13.69
N GLN A 63 -9.77 10.81 -13.80
CA GLN A 63 -9.79 12.24 -13.48
C GLN A 63 -9.55 12.50 -11.99
N ALA A 64 -10.17 11.73 -11.11
CA ALA A 64 -9.98 11.90 -9.68
C ALA A 64 -8.54 11.63 -9.23
N ILE A 65 -7.83 10.69 -9.87
CA ILE A 65 -6.41 10.44 -9.63
C ILE A 65 -5.59 11.67 -10.02
N LEU A 66 -5.83 12.24 -11.20
CA LEU A 66 -5.16 13.47 -11.65
C LEU A 66 -5.47 14.68 -10.74
N ASP A 67 -6.71 14.80 -10.29
CA ASP A 67 -7.12 15.85 -9.33
C ASP A 67 -6.49 15.65 -7.95
N GLY A 68 -6.30 14.38 -7.53
CA GLY A 68 -5.57 14.02 -6.31
C GLY A 68 -4.09 14.45 -6.39
N LEU A 69 -3.44 14.20 -7.51
CA LEU A 69 -2.06 14.64 -7.75
C LEU A 69 -1.96 16.18 -7.79
N ASN A 70 -2.92 16.86 -8.43
CA ASN A 70 -2.99 18.32 -8.42
C ASN A 70 -3.25 18.88 -7.00
N TRP A 71 -4.07 18.20 -6.18
CA TRP A 71 -4.25 18.57 -4.78
C TRP A 71 -2.90 18.46 -4.02
N LEU A 72 -2.19 17.34 -4.15
CA LEU A 72 -0.90 17.13 -3.51
C LEU A 72 0.13 18.20 -3.97
N ALA A 73 0.12 18.55 -5.25
CA ALA A 73 0.96 19.62 -5.76
C ALA A 73 0.67 20.99 -5.12
N ARG A 74 -0.61 21.32 -4.84
CA ARG A 74 -0.98 22.55 -4.13
C ARG A 74 -0.54 22.55 -2.67
N GLN A 75 -0.72 21.40 -1.97
CA GLN A 75 -0.29 21.28 -0.56
C GLN A 75 1.22 21.48 -0.44
N THR A 76 1.98 20.79 -1.27
CA THR A 76 3.45 20.86 -1.23
C THR A 76 4.03 22.18 -1.72
N ALA A 77 3.32 22.91 -2.59
CA ALA A 77 3.71 24.27 -2.97
C ALA A 77 3.59 25.28 -1.81
N ALA A 78 2.67 25.01 -0.86
CA ALA A 78 2.52 25.81 0.36
C ALA A 78 3.51 25.42 1.46
N ASP A 79 4.18 24.28 1.33
CA ASP A 79 5.14 23.73 2.29
C ASP A 79 6.42 23.26 1.60
N PRO A 80 7.42 24.14 1.43
CA PRO A 80 8.67 23.82 0.71
C PRO A 80 9.51 22.72 1.35
N ASP A 81 9.34 22.43 2.64
CA ASP A 81 10.06 21.37 3.36
C ASP A 81 9.33 20.02 3.34
N SER A 82 8.20 19.95 2.63
CA SER A 82 7.32 18.79 2.61
C SER A 82 7.98 17.50 2.11
N THR A 83 7.53 16.39 2.70
CA THR A 83 7.72 15.03 2.23
C THR A 83 6.39 14.52 1.71
N ALA A 84 6.31 14.22 0.42
CA ALA A 84 5.10 13.72 -0.22
C ALA A 84 5.22 12.21 -0.49
N VAL A 85 4.14 11.47 -0.23
CA VAL A 85 4.01 10.05 -0.57
C VAL A 85 2.85 9.89 -1.55
N VAL A 86 3.10 9.22 -2.67
CA VAL A 86 2.07 8.78 -3.60
C VAL A 86 2.09 7.25 -3.62
N PHE A 87 1.00 6.64 -3.17
CA PHE A 87 0.83 5.19 -3.20
C PHE A 87 -0.25 4.82 -4.20
N TYR A 88 0.04 3.88 -5.08
CA TYR A 88 -0.92 3.27 -5.99
C TYR A 88 -0.89 1.75 -5.83
N SER A 89 -2.02 1.17 -5.51
CA SER A 89 -2.27 -0.27 -5.53
C SER A 89 -3.40 -0.57 -6.50
N GLY A 90 -3.12 -1.36 -7.56
CA GLY A 90 -4.04 -1.64 -8.64
C GLY A 90 -3.39 -2.37 -9.81
N HIS A 91 -4.14 -2.52 -10.90
CA HIS A 91 -3.57 -3.09 -12.13
C HIS A 91 -2.65 -2.10 -12.85
N GLY A 92 -1.58 -2.65 -13.41
CA GLY A 92 -0.70 -1.97 -14.36
C GLY A 92 -0.55 -2.82 -15.63
N TRP A 93 -0.83 -2.24 -16.78
CA TRP A 93 -0.81 -2.94 -18.06
C TRP A 93 0.09 -2.25 -19.06
N ARG A 94 0.74 -3.06 -19.90
CA ARG A 94 1.53 -2.59 -21.02
C ARG A 94 0.80 -2.92 -22.31
N GLU A 95 0.60 -1.94 -23.15
CA GLU A 95 0.18 -2.10 -24.55
C GLU A 95 1.37 -2.65 -25.37
N GLU A 96 1.19 -3.81 -26.00
CA GLU A 96 2.30 -4.51 -26.67
C GLU A 96 2.74 -3.80 -27.95
N SER A 97 1.78 -3.24 -28.70
CA SER A 97 2.04 -2.58 -29.99
C SER A 97 2.79 -1.26 -29.84
N ALA A 98 2.38 -0.41 -28.88
CA ALA A 98 2.96 0.91 -28.66
C ALA A 98 4.00 0.93 -27.53
N GLY A 99 4.09 -0.14 -26.73
CA GLY A 99 4.99 -0.23 -25.59
C GLY A 99 4.62 0.70 -24.44
N ARG A 100 3.43 1.34 -24.47
CA ARG A 100 2.95 2.26 -23.44
C ARG A 100 2.53 1.51 -22.20
N TYR A 101 2.67 2.16 -21.05
CA TYR A 101 2.24 1.63 -19.76
C TYR A 101 1.09 2.44 -19.19
N TYR A 102 0.11 1.74 -18.60
CA TYR A 102 -1.12 2.33 -18.08
C TYR A 102 -1.39 1.85 -16.67
N LEU A 103 -1.82 2.76 -15.81
CA LEU A 103 -2.47 2.47 -14.54
C LEU A 103 -3.98 2.37 -14.78
N ILE A 104 -4.61 1.35 -14.22
CA ILE A 104 -6.00 1.04 -14.51
C ILE A 104 -6.88 1.68 -13.42
N PRO A 105 -7.68 2.72 -13.76
CA PRO A 105 -8.59 3.36 -12.84
C PRO A 105 -9.91 2.60 -12.75
N TYR A 106 -10.80 3.06 -11.85
CA TYR A 106 -12.14 2.51 -11.73
C TYR A 106 -12.95 2.55 -13.04
N ASP A 107 -12.89 3.67 -13.76
CA ASP A 107 -13.69 4.01 -14.94
C ASP A 107 -13.08 3.54 -16.27
N VAL A 108 -12.15 2.57 -16.23
CA VAL A 108 -11.56 2.00 -17.43
C VAL A 108 -12.63 1.32 -18.29
N VAL A 109 -12.60 1.57 -19.60
CA VAL A 109 -13.52 1.02 -20.59
C VAL A 109 -12.91 -0.22 -21.25
N PRO A 110 -13.53 -1.41 -21.18
CA PRO A 110 -12.98 -2.66 -21.70
C PRO A 110 -12.65 -2.63 -23.20
N PHE A 111 -13.42 -1.88 -23.98
CA PHE A 111 -13.23 -1.80 -25.43
C PHE A 111 -12.29 -0.67 -25.87
N ASP A 112 -11.90 0.19 -24.93
CA ASP A 112 -10.93 1.28 -25.17
C ASP A 112 -10.03 1.50 -23.94
N PRO A 113 -9.21 0.50 -23.55
CA PRO A 113 -8.33 0.64 -22.40
C PRO A 113 -7.30 1.76 -22.60
N ALA A 114 -6.75 1.91 -23.79
CA ALA A 114 -5.74 2.93 -24.09
C ALA A 114 -6.30 4.36 -23.96
N GLY A 115 -7.55 4.59 -24.36
CA GLY A 115 -8.20 5.90 -24.26
C GLY A 115 -8.75 6.23 -22.86
N SER A 116 -9.11 5.20 -22.08
CA SER A 116 -9.77 5.38 -20.77
C SER A 116 -8.85 5.19 -19.57
N ALA A 117 -7.78 4.40 -19.68
CA ALA A 117 -6.82 4.21 -18.61
C ALA A 117 -5.92 5.44 -18.41
N LEU A 118 -5.23 5.50 -17.27
CA LEU A 118 -4.28 6.56 -16.96
C LEU A 118 -2.91 6.19 -17.52
N SER A 119 -2.47 6.90 -18.57
CA SER A 119 -1.14 6.65 -19.15
C SER A 119 -0.02 7.00 -18.15
N ALA A 120 1.10 6.29 -18.24
CA ALA A 120 2.29 6.58 -17.44
C ALA A 120 2.84 7.99 -17.74
N GLU A 121 2.65 8.48 -18.96
CA GLU A 121 3.01 9.82 -19.39
C GLU A 121 2.19 10.89 -18.65
N ASP A 122 0.86 10.75 -18.60
CA ASP A 122 -0.03 11.68 -17.89
C ASP A 122 0.24 11.66 -16.39
N PHE A 123 0.41 10.47 -15.82
CA PHE A 123 0.76 10.30 -14.41
C PHE A 123 2.09 10.97 -14.09
N THR A 124 3.12 10.76 -14.93
CA THR A 124 4.43 11.39 -14.77
C THR A 124 4.34 12.91 -14.89
N ALA A 125 3.57 13.42 -15.86
CA ALA A 125 3.38 14.86 -16.05
C ALA A 125 2.70 15.50 -14.83
N ALA A 126 1.74 14.81 -14.20
CA ALA A 126 1.09 15.27 -12.99
C ALA A 126 2.04 15.22 -11.77
N LEU A 127 2.84 14.16 -11.60
CA LEU A 127 3.84 14.06 -10.54
C LEU A 127 4.91 15.15 -10.62
N ARG A 128 5.29 15.59 -11.83
CA ARG A 128 6.28 16.68 -12.02
C ARG A 128 5.81 18.02 -11.47
N LYS A 129 4.50 18.24 -11.32
CA LYS A 129 3.94 19.45 -10.73
C LYS A 129 4.08 19.50 -9.20
N ILE A 130 4.34 18.35 -8.56
CA ILE A 130 4.53 18.27 -7.12
C ILE A 130 5.89 18.88 -6.77
N GLN A 131 5.89 19.95 -5.99
CA GLN A 131 7.09 20.72 -5.61
C GLN A 131 7.61 20.34 -4.21
N ALA A 132 7.21 19.19 -3.69
CA ALA A 132 7.75 18.69 -2.43
C ALA A 132 9.28 18.61 -2.49
N ARG A 133 9.95 18.95 -1.39
CA ARG A 133 11.39 18.73 -1.24
C ARG A 133 11.75 17.26 -1.41
N ARG A 134 10.83 16.36 -0.95
CA ARG A 134 11.01 14.91 -1.00
C ARG A 134 9.72 14.27 -1.53
N LEU A 135 9.86 13.38 -2.49
CA LEU A 135 8.73 12.64 -3.07
C LEU A 135 9.07 11.16 -3.16
N LEU A 136 8.27 10.35 -2.48
CA LEU A 136 8.29 8.89 -2.59
C LEU A 136 7.06 8.41 -3.35
N VAL A 137 7.27 7.74 -4.47
CA VAL A 137 6.22 7.08 -5.25
C VAL A 137 6.30 5.58 -5.02
N LEU A 138 5.24 5.01 -4.49
CA LEU A 138 5.11 3.59 -4.15
C LEU A 138 4.11 2.95 -5.12
N MET A 139 4.58 2.03 -5.96
CA MET A 139 3.78 1.40 -7.01
C MET A 139 3.60 -0.08 -6.72
N ASP A 140 2.47 -0.45 -6.16
CA ASP A 140 2.07 -1.84 -5.99
C ASP A 140 1.14 -2.25 -7.15
N CYS A 141 1.74 -2.45 -8.32
CA CYS A 141 1.05 -2.83 -9.54
C CYS A 141 1.39 -4.28 -9.93
N CYS A 142 0.59 -4.85 -10.82
CA CYS A 142 0.75 -6.22 -11.32
C CYS A 142 0.39 -7.30 -10.31
N HIS A 143 -0.71 -7.11 -9.60
CA HIS A 143 -1.23 -8.13 -8.71
C HIS A 143 -1.62 -9.38 -9.50
N ALA A 144 -1.09 -10.53 -9.09
CA ALA A 144 -1.67 -11.81 -9.45
C ALA A 144 -3.01 -11.94 -8.73
N ALA A 145 -4.07 -11.49 -9.39
CA ALA A 145 -5.41 -11.59 -8.85
C ALA A 145 -5.71 -13.05 -8.48
N GLY A 146 -5.86 -13.32 -7.19
CA GLY A 146 -6.46 -14.57 -6.68
C GLY A 146 -5.84 -15.89 -7.12
N MET A 147 -4.62 -15.92 -7.67
CA MET A 147 -4.02 -17.14 -8.24
C MET A 147 -3.50 -18.12 -7.16
N ALA A 148 -4.32 -18.38 -6.15
CA ALA A 148 -4.24 -19.65 -5.45
C ALA A 148 -4.70 -20.82 -6.36
N THR A 149 -5.52 -20.53 -7.39
CA THR A 149 -5.93 -21.51 -8.41
C THR A 149 -5.95 -20.85 -9.79
N ALA A 150 -5.31 -21.48 -10.77
CA ALA A 150 -5.12 -21.01 -12.15
C ALA A 150 -6.41 -20.81 -12.97
N LYS A 151 -7.57 -20.73 -12.34
CA LYS A 151 -8.88 -20.63 -13.01
C LYS A 151 -9.48 -19.23 -13.11
N GLU A 152 -8.88 -18.22 -12.49
CA GLU A 152 -9.49 -16.88 -12.35
C GLU A 152 -8.57 -15.70 -12.67
N ALA A 153 -7.56 -15.90 -13.53
CA ALA A 153 -6.81 -14.74 -14.05
C ALA A 153 -7.77 -13.91 -14.93
N PRO A 154 -7.91 -12.59 -14.67
CA PRO A 154 -8.77 -11.77 -15.48
C PRO A 154 -8.29 -11.80 -16.93
N THR A 155 -9.23 -11.99 -17.86
CA THR A 155 -8.91 -11.91 -19.29
C THR A 155 -8.51 -10.48 -19.62
N LEU A 156 -7.26 -10.29 -20.01
CA LEU A 156 -6.76 -8.99 -20.45
C LEU A 156 -7.34 -8.63 -21.81
N PRO A 157 -7.48 -7.34 -22.13
CA PRO A 157 -7.80 -6.89 -23.48
C PRO A 157 -6.75 -7.37 -24.47
N ALA A 158 -7.15 -7.67 -25.71
CA ALA A 158 -6.21 -8.05 -26.75
C ALA A 158 -5.12 -6.98 -26.94
N GLY A 159 -3.86 -7.40 -27.04
CA GLY A 159 -2.72 -6.50 -27.18
C GLY A 159 -2.22 -5.83 -25.90
N PHE A 160 -2.73 -6.27 -24.73
CA PHE A 160 -2.23 -5.82 -23.43
C PHE A 160 -1.61 -6.97 -22.64
N ALA A 161 -0.54 -6.67 -21.93
CA ALA A 161 0.13 -7.58 -21.01
C ALA A 161 0.19 -6.97 -19.61
N GLN A 162 -0.04 -7.79 -18.59
CA GLN A 162 0.21 -7.41 -17.20
C GLN A 162 1.73 -7.47 -16.94
N THR A 163 2.31 -6.37 -16.51
CA THR A 163 3.75 -6.28 -16.24
C THR A 163 4.03 -5.39 -15.03
N ALA A 164 5.16 -5.63 -14.37
CA ALA A 164 5.69 -4.68 -13.39
C ALA A 164 5.96 -3.31 -14.03
N LEU A 165 6.09 -2.28 -13.20
CA LEU A 165 6.42 -0.94 -13.66
C LEU A 165 7.72 -0.98 -14.50
N PRO A 166 7.69 -0.59 -15.78
CA PRO A 166 8.89 -0.63 -16.60
C PRO A 166 9.98 0.31 -16.04
N LYS A 167 11.24 -0.12 -16.06
CA LYS A 167 12.38 0.68 -15.55
C LYS A 167 12.47 2.07 -16.19
N GLY A 168 12.13 2.18 -17.47
CA GLY A 168 12.08 3.48 -18.19
C GLY A 168 11.01 4.41 -17.61
N VAL A 169 9.86 3.87 -17.25
CA VAL A 169 8.77 4.63 -16.58
C VAL A 169 9.20 5.03 -15.17
N ALA A 170 9.76 4.12 -14.38
CA ALA A 170 10.27 4.43 -13.04
C ALA A 170 11.31 5.57 -13.10
N LYS A 171 12.25 5.52 -14.05
CA LYS A 171 13.23 6.59 -14.28
C LYS A 171 12.58 7.93 -14.66
N ALA A 172 11.50 7.92 -15.43
CA ALA A 172 10.78 9.12 -15.79
C ALA A 172 10.02 9.72 -14.59
N LEU A 173 9.41 8.86 -13.73
CA LEU A 173 8.74 9.26 -12.49
C LEU A 173 9.70 9.89 -11.47
N LYS A 174 10.95 9.41 -11.43
CA LYS A 174 11.99 9.90 -10.50
C LYS A 174 12.61 11.23 -10.92
N GLN A 175 12.37 11.77 -12.10
CA GLN A 175 13.05 13.00 -12.56
C GLN A 175 12.88 14.15 -11.57
N GLY A 176 14.02 14.70 -11.07
CA GLY A 176 14.11 15.77 -10.09
C GLY A 176 14.91 15.38 -8.86
N ALA A 177 15.35 16.37 -8.09
CA ALA A 177 16.03 16.14 -6.82
C ALA A 177 15.05 15.64 -5.75
N GLY A 178 15.52 14.86 -4.77
CA GLY A 178 14.70 14.40 -3.65
C GLY A 178 13.58 13.43 -4.03
N ARG A 179 13.69 12.72 -5.16
CA ARG A 179 12.64 11.80 -5.64
C ARG A 179 13.07 10.35 -5.61
N ALA A 180 12.16 9.49 -5.20
CA ALA A 180 12.34 8.05 -5.21
C ALA A 180 11.09 7.34 -5.73
N VAL A 181 11.29 6.23 -6.45
CA VAL A 181 10.22 5.36 -6.95
C VAL A 181 10.51 3.94 -6.54
N PHE A 182 9.57 3.34 -5.82
CA PHE A 182 9.60 1.94 -5.41
C PHE A 182 8.48 1.21 -6.15
N SER A 183 8.80 0.07 -6.74
CA SER A 183 7.82 -0.84 -7.34
C SER A 183 7.83 -2.17 -6.62
N SER A 184 6.67 -2.77 -6.45
CA SER A 184 6.48 -4.03 -5.73
C SER A 184 7.15 -5.22 -6.41
N SER A 185 7.41 -5.13 -7.71
CA SER A 185 8.04 -6.20 -8.50
C SER A 185 8.82 -5.63 -9.68
N THR A 186 9.60 -6.46 -10.37
CA THR A 186 10.42 -6.10 -11.53
C THR A 186 10.21 -7.04 -12.71
N GLY A 187 10.36 -6.52 -13.94
CA GLY A 187 10.28 -7.31 -15.16
C GLY A 187 8.91 -7.95 -15.39
N ALA A 188 8.88 -9.26 -15.61
CA ALA A 188 7.66 -10.05 -15.78
C ALA A 188 7.10 -10.60 -14.45
N GLN A 189 7.75 -10.27 -13.32
CA GLN A 189 7.26 -10.70 -12.00
C GLN A 189 5.97 -9.98 -11.64
N VAL A 190 5.14 -10.64 -10.86
CA VAL A 190 3.87 -10.10 -10.35
C VAL A 190 3.98 -9.79 -8.86
N SER A 191 3.10 -8.90 -8.38
CA SER A 191 2.91 -8.67 -6.94
C SER A 191 1.95 -9.72 -6.40
N TRP A 192 2.37 -10.50 -5.41
CA TRP A 192 1.58 -11.57 -4.83
C TRP A 192 0.75 -11.10 -3.66
N VAL A 193 -0.42 -11.69 -3.51
CA VAL A 193 -1.28 -11.52 -2.32
C VAL A 193 -0.89 -12.59 -1.30
N ARG A 194 -0.94 -12.24 -0.02
CA ARG A 194 -0.73 -13.18 1.08
C ARG A 194 -1.73 -14.33 1.04
N PRO A 195 -1.36 -15.53 1.52
CA PRO A 195 -2.27 -16.69 1.50
C PRO A 195 -3.59 -16.48 2.25
N ASP A 196 -3.58 -15.63 3.27
CA ASP A 196 -4.77 -15.26 4.05
C ASP A 196 -5.66 -14.23 3.31
N GLY A 197 -5.24 -13.74 2.15
CA GLY A 197 -5.94 -12.75 1.35
C GLY A 197 -5.99 -11.35 1.98
N SER A 198 -5.29 -11.11 3.09
CA SER A 198 -5.39 -9.85 3.85
C SER A 198 -4.82 -8.67 3.09
N LEU A 199 -3.59 -8.77 2.62
CA LEU A 199 -2.81 -7.72 1.96
C LEU A 199 -1.96 -8.32 0.84
N SER A 200 -1.43 -7.46 -0.05
CA SER A 200 -0.30 -7.82 -0.90
C SER A 200 0.95 -8.08 -0.05
N LEU A 201 1.87 -8.94 -0.55
CA LEU A 201 3.15 -9.16 0.13
C LEU A 201 3.95 -7.88 0.26
N TYR A 202 3.94 -7.05 -0.78
CA TYR A 202 4.67 -5.79 -0.78
C TYR A 202 4.14 -4.81 0.27
N THR A 203 2.84 -4.56 0.27
CA THR A 203 2.23 -3.62 1.23
C THR A 203 2.32 -4.14 2.66
N TYR A 204 2.19 -5.44 2.88
CA TYR A 204 2.39 -6.03 4.20
C TYR A 204 3.79 -5.69 4.75
N HIS A 205 4.85 -5.92 3.96
CA HIS A 205 6.21 -5.62 4.38
C HIS A 205 6.52 -4.12 4.41
N LEU A 206 5.85 -3.30 3.59
CA LEU A 206 5.94 -1.85 3.67
C LEU A 206 5.41 -1.35 5.03
N ILE A 207 4.30 -1.89 5.49
CA ILE A 207 3.73 -1.59 6.82
C ILE A 207 4.69 -2.01 7.93
N GLU A 208 5.27 -3.22 7.84
CA GLU A 208 6.30 -3.65 8.79
C GLU A 208 7.50 -2.69 8.82
N ALA A 209 7.97 -2.26 7.66
CA ALA A 209 9.09 -1.33 7.55
C ALA A 209 8.75 0.05 8.17
N LEU A 210 7.53 0.56 7.93
CA LEU A 210 7.05 1.81 8.55
C LEU A 210 6.88 1.70 10.07
N GLN A 211 6.68 0.51 10.59
CA GLN A 211 6.67 0.22 12.03
C GLN A 211 8.07 0.01 12.61
N GLY A 212 9.13 0.21 11.81
CA GLY A 212 10.50 0.15 12.27
C GLY A 212 11.23 -1.17 12.05
N ALA A 213 10.66 -2.11 11.26
CA ALA A 213 11.29 -3.41 11.00
C ALA A 213 12.68 -3.29 10.33
N GLY A 214 12.93 -2.21 9.59
CA GLY A 214 14.24 -1.90 8.97
C GLY A 214 15.15 -1.01 9.82
N ASN A 215 14.63 -0.46 10.91
CA ASN A 215 15.31 0.53 11.73
C ASN A 215 16.21 -0.10 12.82
N ARG A 216 17.14 0.69 13.32
CA ARG A 216 17.96 0.32 14.49
C ARG A 216 17.27 0.76 15.78
N PRO A 217 17.54 0.08 16.91
CA PRO A 217 17.06 0.55 18.21
C PRO A 217 17.51 1.99 18.48
N GLY A 218 16.55 2.85 18.85
CA GLY A 218 16.80 4.27 19.10
C GLY A 218 16.53 5.22 17.93
N ASP A 219 16.27 4.70 16.73
CA ASP A 219 15.84 5.53 15.61
C ASP A 219 14.47 6.18 15.90
N THR A 220 14.33 7.44 15.49
CA THR A 220 13.11 8.24 15.71
C THR A 220 12.37 8.56 14.43
N VAL A 221 12.93 8.16 13.29
CA VAL A 221 12.34 8.34 11.96
C VAL A 221 12.57 7.09 11.13
N VAL A 222 11.65 6.82 10.21
CA VAL A 222 11.84 5.83 9.14
C VAL A 222 12.40 6.54 7.92
N ARG A 223 13.53 6.09 7.42
CA ARG A 223 14.19 6.66 6.26
C ARG A 223 13.92 5.82 5.00
N LEU A 224 14.17 6.45 3.86
CA LEU A 224 14.09 5.79 2.56
C LEU A 224 14.97 4.52 2.52
N SER A 225 16.19 4.61 3.04
CA SER A 225 17.13 3.47 3.13
C SER A 225 16.61 2.33 4.01
N ASP A 226 15.90 2.63 5.10
CA ASP A 226 15.32 1.62 5.98
C ASP A 226 14.24 0.82 5.26
N LEU A 227 13.32 1.52 4.55
CA LEU A 227 12.31 0.90 3.70
C LEU A 227 12.95 0.01 2.63
N MET A 228 13.92 0.55 1.89
CA MET A 228 14.59 -0.14 0.79
C MET A 228 15.29 -1.42 1.28
N ASN A 229 16.08 -1.30 2.36
CA ASN A 229 16.83 -2.43 2.93
C ASN A 229 15.91 -3.54 3.45
N TYR A 230 14.79 -3.16 4.10
CA TYR A 230 13.85 -4.15 4.62
C TYR A 230 13.05 -4.81 3.50
N LEU A 231 12.42 -4.02 2.62
CA LEU A 231 11.62 -4.52 1.51
C LEU A 231 12.43 -5.41 0.57
N GLY A 232 13.68 -5.02 0.27
CA GLY A 232 14.58 -5.79 -0.60
C GLY A 232 14.93 -7.19 -0.07
N LYS A 233 14.75 -7.44 1.22
CA LYS A 233 14.98 -8.75 1.86
C LYS A 233 13.68 -9.49 2.17
N ALA A 234 12.72 -8.79 2.78
CA ALA A 234 11.51 -9.42 3.30
C ALA A 234 10.54 -9.86 2.20
N VAL A 235 10.36 -9.05 1.15
CA VAL A 235 9.44 -9.39 0.05
C VAL A 235 9.92 -10.62 -0.71
N PRO A 236 11.19 -10.71 -1.19
CA PRO A 236 11.68 -11.91 -1.87
C PRO A 236 11.63 -13.16 -0.98
N ALA A 237 12.00 -13.04 0.30
CA ALA A 237 11.97 -14.16 1.23
C ALA A 237 10.55 -14.71 1.43
N SER A 238 9.56 -13.83 1.59
CA SER A 238 8.16 -14.24 1.71
C SER A 238 7.61 -14.85 0.43
N ALA A 239 7.94 -14.29 -0.74
CA ALA A 239 7.54 -14.87 -2.02
C ALA A 239 8.16 -16.26 -2.22
N GLN A 240 9.44 -16.42 -1.93
CA GLN A 240 10.14 -17.71 -2.02
C GLN A 240 9.53 -18.77 -1.09
N ALA A 241 9.14 -18.39 0.13
CA ALA A 241 8.46 -19.29 1.06
C ALA A 241 7.11 -19.81 0.52
N LEU A 242 6.51 -19.10 -0.45
CA LEU A 242 5.29 -19.50 -1.16
C LEU A 242 5.60 -20.22 -2.50
N GLY A 243 6.87 -20.53 -2.81
CA GLY A 243 7.27 -21.06 -4.10
C GLY A 243 7.09 -20.08 -5.26
N ARG A 244 7.19 -18.77 -4.99
CA ARG A 244 6.96 -17.67 -5.93
C ARG A 244 8.19 -16.77 -6.02
N GLU A 245 8.18 -15.90 -7.04
CA GLU A 245 9.20 -14.87 -7.20
C GLU A 245 8.54 -13.49 -7.15
N GLN A 246 9.08 -12.62 -6.32
CA GLN A 246 8.75 -11.20 -6.29
C GLN A 246 9.96 -10.42 -5.77
N THR A 247 10.51 -9.54 -6.59
CA THR A 247 11.67 -8.74 -6.25
C THR A 247 11.30 -7.27 -6.43
N PRO A 248 11.20 -6.48 -5.35
CA PRO A 248 10.97 -5.05 -5.46
C PRO A 248 12.07 -4.36 -6.26
N PHE A 249 11.69 -3.30 -6.95
CA PHE A 249 12.61 -2.44 -7.66
C PHE A 249 12.62 -1.06 -7.02
N PHE A 250 13.82 -0.49 -6.82
CA PHE A 250 14.02 0.81 -6.22
C PHE A 250 14.85 1.70 -7.15
N ASP A 251 14.31 2.86 -7.48
CA ASP A 251 15.05 3.94 -8.15
C ASP A 251 15.08 5.15 -7.23
N THR A 252 16.20 5.40 -6.58
CA THR A 252 16.33 6.37 -5.50
C THR A 252 17.07 7.62 -5.94
N ALA A 253 16.74 8.74 -5.30
CA ALA A 253 17.57 9.94 -5.32
C ALA A 253 18.89 9.69 -4.57
N THR A 254 19.80 10.64 -4.67
CA THR A 254 21.08 10.62 -3.95
C THR A 254 20.93 10.91 -2.45
N GLU A 255 19.83 11.54 -2.05
CA GLU A 255 19.55 11.90 -0.66
C GLU A 255 18.71 10.80 0.03
N ASP A 256 19.16 10.36 1.20
CA ASP A 256 18.39 9.49 2.09
C ASP A 256 17.57 10.36 3.05
N PHE A 257 16.27 10.42 2.83
CA PHE A 257 15.38 11.33 3.56
C PHE A 257 14.40 10.59 4.48
N PRO A 258 13.92 11.27 5.56
CA PRO A 258 12.87 10.71 6.40
C PRO A 258 11.54 10.66 5.64
N VAL A 259 10.85 9.52 5.76
CA VAL A 259 9.54 9.25 5.15
C VAL A 259 8.44 9.40 6.18
N ALA A 260 8.74 9.06 7.44
CA ALA A 260 7.77 9.08 8.54
C ALA A 260 8.48 9.20 9.89
N LEU A 261 7.74 9.55 10.94
CA LEU A 261 8.22 9.38 12.30
C LEU A 261 8.26 7.89 12.66
N LEU A 262 9.14 7.55 13.58
CA LEU A 262 9.14 6.29 14.30
C LEU A 262 9.00 6.63 15.79
N ARG A 263 7.79 6.62 16.26
CA ARG A 263 7.48 7.11 17.59
C ARG A 263 7.93 6.17 18.68
N GLY A 264 8.19 6.81 19.83
CA GLY A 264 8.76 6.12 20.96
C GLY A 264 10.25 5.86 20.85
N GLY A 265 10.92 6.30 19.77
CA GLY A 265 12.37 6.11 19.55
C GLY A 265 12.80 4.66 19.73
N LYS A 266 11.81 3.73 19.65
CA LYS A 266 12.03 2.38 20.11
C LYS A 266 12.85 1.57 19.15
N GLY A 267 12.78 1.88 17.84
CA GLY A 267 13.27 0.88 16.91
C GLY A 267 12.69 -0.49 17.27
N LEU A 268 13.18 -1.52 16.69
CA LEU A 268 12.79 -2.86 17.11
C LEU A 268 13.29 -3.18 18.53
N PRO A 269 12.52 -3.91 19.38
CA PRO A 269 13.01 -4.41 20.66
C PRO A 269 14.27 -5.26 20.46
N ALA A 270 15.02 -5.52 21.51
CA ALA A 270 16.31 -6.25 21.47
C ALA A 270 16.22 -7.62 20.76
N GLY A 271 15.05 -8.24 20.71
CA GLY A 271 14.77 -9.47 19.95
C GLY A 271 14.43 -9.21 18.47
N GLY A 272 14.54 -7.97 17.98
CA GLY A 272 14.20 -7.60 16.61
C GLY A 272 12.72 -7.80 16.28
N TRP A 273 12.41 -7.77 14.96
CA TRP A 273 11.04 -7.98 14.48
C TRP A 273 10.49 -9.39 14.81
N ALA A 274 11.34 -10.38 15.05
CA ALA A 274 10.91 -11.69 15.51
C ALA A 274 10.14 -11.62 16.83
N ALA A 275 10.62 -10.83 17.79
CA ALA A 275 9.93 -10.64 19.07
C ALA A 275 8.58 -9.93 18.90
N VAL A 276 8.48 -8.94 17.99
CA VAL A 276 7.21 -8.26 17.69
C VAL A 276 6.22 -9.20 17.00
N ARG A 277 6.69 -10.01 16.04
CA ARG A 277 5.85 -11.02 15.39
C ARG A 277 5.36 -12.09 16.36
N ASP A 278 6.22 -12.55 17.26
CA ASP A 278 5.86 -13.52 18.29
C ASP A 278 4.82 -12.94 19.26
N GLU A 279 4.91 -11.67 19.60
CA GLU A 279 3.93 -10.99 20.42
C GLU A 279 2.60 -10.81 19.66
N ALA A 280 2.66 -10.34 18.41
CA ALA A 280 1.47 -10.23 17.55
C ALA A 280 0.83 -11.61 17.29
N ALA A 281 1.64 -12.66 17.08
CA ALA A 281 1.15 -14.02 16.95
C ALA A 281 0.49 -14.54 18.24
N ARG A 282 1.03 -14.19 19.42
CA ARG A 282 0.41 -14.52 20.71
C ARG A 282 -0.91 -13.77 20.92
N GLN A 283 -1.01 -12.51 20.47
CA GLN A 283 -2.27 -11.76 20.50
C GLN A 283 -3.30 -12.30 19.52
N VAL A 284 -2.88 -12.72 18.32
CA VAL A 284 -3.77 -13.37 17.32
C VAL A 284 -4.21 -14.76 17.77
N THR A 285 -3.35 -15.52 18.48
CA THR A 285 -3.73 -16.84 19.03
C THR A 285 -4.79 -16.73 20.13
N ARG A 286 -5.05 -15.52 20.66
CA ARG A 286 -6.20 -15.24 21.53
C ARG A 286 -7.51 -15.04 20.76
N ILE A 287 -7.51 -15.01 19.45
CA ILE A 287 -8.74 -15.01 18.65
C ILE A 287 -9.25 -16.45 18.61
N VAL A 288 -10.14 -16.77 19.52
CA VAL A 288 -10.88 -18.03 19.48
C VAL A 288 -11.86 -17.94 18.31
N GLN A 289 -11.68 -18.79 17.30
CA GLN A 289 -12.63 -18.87 16.19
C GLN A 289 -13.89 -19.61 16.63
N ALA A 290 -15.02 -18.93 16.58
CA ALA A 290 -16.31 -19.56 16.68
C ALA A 290 -16.76 -19.98 15.28
N THR A 291 -16.86 -21.28 15.03
CA THR A 291 -17.38 -21.85 13.79
C THR A 291 -18.74 -22.47 14.07
N GLY A 292 -19.78 -21.88 13.52
CA GLY A 292 -21.17 -22.36 13.62
C GLY A 292 -22.16 -21.22 13.79
N ASP A 293 -23.42 -21.48 13.43
CA ASP A 293 -24.51 -20.54 13.63
C ASP A 293 -24.65 -20.23 15.13
N ARG A 294 -24.63 -18.95 15.49
CA ARG A 294 -24.81 -18.45 16.87
C ARG A 294 -23.68 -18.73 17.83
N SER A 295 -22.46 -19.00 17.35
CA SER A 295 -21.31 -19.19 18.24
C SER A 295 -20.60 -17.87 18.51
N VAL A 296 -20.05 -17.73 19.73
CA VAL A 296 -19.25 -16.59 20.18
C VAL A 296 -17.86 -17.06 20.57
N ALA A 297 -16.84 -16.38 20.05
CA ALA A 297 -15.47 -16.60 20.46
C ALA A 297 -15.01 -15.46 21.40
N ILE A 298 -14.45 -15.82 22.56
CA ILE A 298 -13.92 -14.87 23.53
C ILE A 298 -12.46 -15.20 23.75
N GLY A 299 -11.55 -14.31 23.30
CA GLY A 299 -10.11 -14.49 23.39
C GLY A 299 -9.42 -13.84 24.59
N GLY A 300 -10.17 -13.33 25.58
CA GLY A 300 -9.62 -12.63 26.75
C GLY A 300 -10.66 -12.45 27.87
N ASP A 301 -10.27 -11.76 28.94
CA ASP A 301 -11.15 -11.50 30.06
C ASP A 301 -12.32 -10.61 29.66
N VAL A 302 -13.53 -11.02 29.99
CA VAL A 302 -14.76 -10.28 29.81
C VAL A 302 -15.27 -9.83 31.18
N SER A 303 -15.08 -8.56 31.49
CA SER A 303 -15.64 -7.97 32.72
C SER A 303 -16.60 -6.83 32.36
N GLY A 304 -17.76 -6.79 33.01
CA GLY A 304 -18.76 -5.75 32.80
C GLY A 304 -19.52 -5.82 31.45
N SER A 305 -19.43 -6.91 30.73
CA SER A 305 -20.11 -7.11 29.46
C SER A 305 -21.13 -8.24 29.51
N ILE A 306 -22.23 -8.06 28.80
CA ILE A 306 -23.25 -9.11 28.65
C ILE A 306 -23.09 -9.72 27.28
N ILE A 307 -22.87 -11.04 27.22
CA ILE A 307 -22.77 -11.80 25.99
C ILE A 307 -24.07 -12.58 25.79
N ILE A 308 -24.75 -12.31 24.69
CA ILE A 308 -26.01 -12.95 24.36
C ILE A 308 -25.81 -13.78 23.08
N THR A 309 -26.13 -15.07 23.13
CA THR A 309 -26.07 -16.00 22.02
C THR A 309 -27.39 -16.71 21.80
N GLY A 310 -27.87 -16.82 20.58
CA GLY A 310 -29.13 -17.49 20.23
C GLY A 310 -30.33 -16.54 20.11
N ASP A 311 -31.49 -17.12 19.74
CA ASP A 311 -32.74 -16.39 19.55
C ASP A 311 -33.53 -16.33 20.86
N GLN A 312 -34.34 -15.27 21.00
CA GLN A 312 -35.29 -15.08 22.12
C GLN A 312 -34.67 -14.87 23.53
N ASN A 313 -33.46 -14.35 23.60
CA ASN A 313 -32.85 -14.04 24.87
C ASN A 313 -33.48 -12.80 25.53
N ARG A 314 -33.73 -12.87 26.84
CA ARG A 314 -34.15 -11.73 27.66
C ARG A 314 -33.04 -11.42 28.65
N VAL A 315 -32.61 -10.16 28.71
CA VAL A 315 -31.67 -9.66 29.71
C VAL A 315 -32.46 -8.92 30.76
N ALA A 316 -32.47 -9.44 31.99
CA ALA A 316 -32.94 -8.70 33.16
C ALA A 316 -31.77 -7.87 33.70
N ARG A 317 -32.00 -6.59 33.95
CA ARG A 317 -31.09 -5.75 34.73
C ARG A 317 -31.72 -5.65 36.14
N ASP A 318 -30.97 -6.08 37.14
CA ASP A 318 -31.25 -5.77 38.52
C ASP A 318 -30.94 -4.31 38.84
#